data_458ba6663f011208e064ac9e155fbb86
#
_entry.id   458ba6663f011208e064ac9e155fbb86
#
_cell.length_a   1.000
_cell.length_b   1.000
_cell.length_c   1.000
_cell.angle_alpha   90.00
_cell.angle_beta   90.00
_cell.angle_gamma   90.00
#
_symmetry.space_group_name_H-M   'P 1'
#
loop_
_entity.id
_entity.type
_entity.pdbx_description
1 polymer ?
#
loop_
_entity_poly.entity_id
_entity_poly.type
_entity_poly.pdbx_seq_one_letter_code
_entity_poly.pdbx_strand_id
1 'polypeptide(L)'
;MPRILIVDDSPTESFKISGVLKRHGHEVLAAESGEQALQVARDLKPDLILMDIVMPGLNGFQATRQLTRDPATAAIPVVMLTAKSQEADRIWGERQGARGYLVKPVDDSVLVATISQVLAEAKSGNSGLTREF
;
A
#
# COMPACT_ATOMS: atom_id res chain seq x y z
N MET A 1 4.41 -14.32 9.56
CA MET A 1 5.16 -13.35 8.79
C MET A 1 4.28 -12.68 7.76
N PRO A 2 3.91 -11.42 7.96
CA PRO A 2 3.07 -10.73 6.96
C PRO A 2 3.79 -10.58 5.63
N ARG A 3 3.03 -10.67 4.55
CA ARG A 3 3.55 -10.46 3.20
C ARG A 3 3.11 -9.08 2.73
N ILE A 4 4.07 -8.26 2.35
CA ILE A 4 3.83 -6.89 1.89
C ILE A 4 4.14 -6.82 0.40
N LEU A 5 3.18 -6.34 -0.38
CA LEU A 5 3.39 -6.10 -1.81
C LEU A 5 3.83 -4.65 -1.98
N ILE A 6 5.00 -4.45 -2.56
CA ILE A 6 5.50 -3.12 -2.89
C ILE A 6 5.21 -2.86 -4.37
N VAL A 7 4.47 -1.79 -4.65
CA VAL A 7 4.15 -1.40 -6.02
C VAL A 7 4.84 -0.09 -6.33
N ASP A 8 5.86 -0.14 -7.18
CA ASP A 8 6.67 1.02 -7.53
C ASP A 8 7.38 0.71 -8.84
N ASP A 9 7.36 1.64 -9.78
CA ASP A 9 8.03 1.43 -11.07
C ASP A 9 9.53 1.69 -11.01
N SER A 10 10.05 2.13 -9.85
CA SER A 10 11.48 2.32 -9.63
C SER A 10 12.08 1.11 -8.91
N PRO A 11 12.91 0.30 -9.59
CA PRO A 11 13.54 -0.84 -8.92
C PRO A 11 14.42 -0.43 -7.74
N THR A 12 15.07 0.73 -7.83
CA THR A 12 15.93 1.23 -6.75
C THR A 12 15.14 1.52 -5.49
N GLU A 13 14.00 2.22 -5.63
CA GLU A 13 13.13 2.54 -4.50
C GLU A 13 12.54 1.26 -3.91
N SER A 14 12.08 0.38 -4.76
CA SER A 14 11.50 -0.89 -4.33
C SER A 14 12.51 -1.72 -3.54
N PHE A 15 13.76 -1.76 -4.01
CA PHE A 15 14.82 -2.50 -3.34
C PHE A 15 15.11 -1.94 -1.95
N LYS A 16 15.19 -0.62 -1.83
CA LYS A 16 15.43 0.04 -0.54
C LYS A 16 14.33 -0.30 0.48
N ILE A 17 13.08 -0.15 0.07
CA ILE A 17 11.94 -0.43 0.93
C ILE A 17 11.90 -1.91 1.30
N SER A 18 12.17 -2.78 0.34
CA SER A 18 12.21 -4.21 0.59
C SER A 18 13.22 -4.56 1.69
N GLY A 19 14.40 -3.94 1.65
CA GLY A 19 15.42 -4.17 2.67
C GLY A 19 14.94 -3.80 4.07
N VAL A 20 14.28 -2.66 4.21
CA VAL A 20 13.74 -2.22 5.49
C VAL A 20 12.71 -3.21 6.01
N LEU A 21 11.78 -3.63 5.15
CA LEU A 21 10.70 -4.52 5.56
C LEU A 21 11.22 -5.90 5.95
N LYS A 22 12.17 -6.42 5.20
CA LYS A 22 12.74 -7.73 5.52
C LYS A 22 13.46 -7.73 6.86
N ARG A 23 14.16 -6.64 7.18
CA ARG A 23 14.83 -6.52 8.48
C ARG A 23 13.85 -6.51 9.64
N HIS A 24 12.59 -6.17 9.37
CA HIS A 24 11.55 -6.12 10.40
C HIS A 24 10.59 -7.31 10.32
N GLY A 25 11.01 -8.39 9.67
CA GLY A 25 10.28 -9.65 9.73
C GLY A 25 9.17 -9.81 8.71
N HIS A 26 9.12 -8.98 7.68
CA HIS A 26 8.10 -9.09 6.63
C HIS A 26 8.63 -9.83 5.43
N GLU A 27 7.76 -10.61 4.78
CA GLU A 27 8.03 -11.10 3.45
C GLU A 27 7.63 -10.03 2.44
N VAL A 28 8.34 -9.95 1.32
CA VAL A 28 8.12 -8.88 0.35
C VAL A 28 7.82 -9.47 -1.01
N LEU A 29 6.75 -8.97 -1.62
CA LEU A 29 6.41 -9.19 -3.02
C LEU A 29 6.58 -7.86 -3.72
N ALA A 30 6.83 -7.87 -5.02
CA ALA A 30 7.04 -6.64 -5.78
C ALA A 30 6.24 -6.64 -7.06
N ALA A 31 5.73 -5.46 -7.44
CA ALA A 31 5.10 -5.21 -8.73
C ALA A 31 5.61 -3.88 -9.24
N GLU A 32 5.76 -3.75 -10.56
CA GLU A 32 6.33 -2.56 -11.17
C GLU A 32 5.29 -1.67 -11.84
N SER A 33 4.02 -2.06 -11.79
CA SER A 33 2.94 -1.30 -12.41
C SER A 33 1.64 -1.55 -11.66
N GLY A 34 0.67 -0.68 -11.88
CA GLY A 34 -0.65 -0.86 -11.32
C GLY A 34 -1.32 -2.13 -11.83
N GLU A 35 -1.16 -2.41 -13.11
CA GLU A 35 -1.73 -3.61 -13.74
C GLU A 35 -1.16 -4.87 -13.10
N GLN A 36 0.15 -4.91 -12.92
CA GLN A 36 0.78 -6.07 -12.28
C GLN A 36 0.34 -6.20 -10.83
N ALA A 37 0.17 -5.07 -10.14
CA ALA A 37 -0.28 -5.07 -8.75
C ALA A 37 -1.65 -5.74 -8.61
N LEU A 38 -2.58 -5.45 -9.53
CA LEU A 38 -3.90 -6.06 -9.49
C LEU A 38 -3.80 -7.57 -9.62
N GLN A 39 -2.94 -8.05 -10.52
CA GLN A 39 -2.76 -9.48 -10.75
C GLN A 39 -2.14 -10.16 -9.55
N VAL A 40 -1.05 -9.58 -9.01
CA VAL A 40 -0.36 -10.16 -7.87
C VAL A 40 -1.28 -10.18 -6.64
N ALA A 41 -2.03 -9.11 -6.41
CA ALA A 41 -2.92 -9.04 -5.26
C ALA A 41 -4.00 -10.13 -5.34
N ARG A 42 -4.53 -10.36 -6.54
CA ARG A 42 -5.55 -11.38 -6.74
C ARG A 42 -5.00 -12.79 -6.54
N ASP A 43 -3.80 -13.04 -7.08
CA ASP A 43 -3.22 -14.37 -7.09
C ASP A 43 -2.55 -14.75 -5.78
N LEU A 44 -1.85 -13.81 -5.16
CA LEU A 44 -1.01 -14.11 -4.00
C LEU A 44 -1.55 -13.57 -2.68
N LYS A 45 -2.58 -12.73 -2.72
CA LYS A 45 -3.27 -12.25 -1.51
C LYS A 45 -2.31 -11.74 -0.43
N PRO A 46 -1.54 -10.68 -0.71
CA PRO A 46 -0.68 -10.12 0.32
C PRO A 46 -1.49 -9.58 1.49
N ASP A 47 -0.83 -9.38 2.62
CA ASP A 47 -1.49 -8.87 3.81
C ASP A 47 -1.63 -7.34 3.78
N LEU A 48 -0.79 -6.66 2.99
CA LEU A 48 -0.83 -5.22 2.85
C LEU A 48 -0.14 -4.84 1.55
N ILE A 49 -0.58 -3.74 0.94
CA ILE A 49 0.02 -3.21 -0.29
C ILE A 49 0.55 -1.81 -0.01
N LEU A 50 1.84 -1.59 -0.34
CA LEU A 50 2.42 -0.25 -0.40
C LEU A 50 2.36 0.20 -1.84
N MET A 51 1.66 1.29 -2.10
CA MET A 51 1.33 1.72 -3.47
C MET A 51 1.90 3.09 -3.76
N ASP A 52 2.78 3.18 -4.76
CA ASP A 52 3.17 4.48 -5.30
C ASP A 52 2.07 4.97 -6.23
N ILE A 53 1.95 6.29 -6.36
CA ILE A 53 0.91 6.89 -7.19
C ILE A 53 1.41 7.14 -8.61
N VAL A 54 2.64 7.66 -8.74
CA VAL A 54 3.15 8.11 -10.04
C VAL A 54 3.79 6.95 -10.77
N MET A 55 3.04 6.35 -11.67
CA MET A 55 3.48 5.22 -12.48
C MET A 55 2.88 5.34 -13.87
N PRO A 56 3.59 4.88 -14.91
CA PRO A 56 3.00 4.86 -16.26
C PRO A 56 1.80 3.92 -16.31
N GLY A 57 0.86 4.21 -17.20
CA GLY A 57 -0.34 3.41 -17.34
C GLY A 57 -1.27 3.63 -16.17
N LEU A 58 -1.71 2.56 -15.54
CA LEU A 58 -2.61 2.65 -14.39
C LEU A 58 -1.85 3.23 -13.20
N ASN A 59 -2.26 4.40 -12.72
CA ASN A 59 -1.58 5.04 -11.60
C ASN A 59 -2.06 4.44 -10.27
N GLY A 60 -1.42 4.86 -9.17
CA GLY A 60 -1.73 4.30 -7.86
C GLY A 60 -3.13 4.60 -7.36
N PHE A 61 -3.68 5.74 -7.69
CA PHE A 61 -5.08 6.06 -7.34
C PHE A 61 -6.04 5.08 -8.04
N GLN A 62 -5.82 4.88 -9.33
CA GLN A 62 -6.68 3.99 -10.13
C GLN A 62 -6.54 2.54 -9.67
N ALA A 63 -5.32 2.11 -9.41
CA ALA A 63 -5.07 0.75 -8.93
C ALA A 63 -5.74 0.52 -7.56
N THR A 64 -5.61 1.48 -6.65
CA THR A 64 -6.22 1.37 -5.33
C THR A 64 -7.73 1.27 -5.43
N ARG A 65 -8.33 2.10 -6.29
CA ARG A 65 -9.78 2.06 -6.49
C ARG A 65 -10.23 0.69 -6.97
N GLN A 66 -9.52 0.11 -7.93
CA GLN A 66 -9.88 -1.21 -8.44
C GLN A 66 -9.70 -2.29 -7.38
N LEU A 67 -8.61 -2.22 -6.60
CA LEU A 67 -8.36 -3.19 -5.54
C LEU A 67 -9.44 -3.14 -4.47
N THR A 68 -9.86 -1.95 -4.06
CA THR A 68 -10.82 -1.81 -2.98
C THR A 68 -12.25 -2.10 -3.41
N ARG A 69 -12.51 -2.11 -4.71
CA ARG A 69 -13.85 -2.42 -5.24
C ARG A 69 -14.00 -3.88 -5.68
N ASP A 70 -12.92 -4.59 -5.86
CA ASP A 70 -12.97 -6.00 -6.25
C ASP A 70 -13.13 -6.85 -4.98
N PRO A 71 -14.19 -7.65 -4.87
CA PRO A 71 -14.38 -8.49 -3.68
C PRO A 71 -13.20 -9.40 -3.39
N ALA A 72 -12.45 -9.80 -4.41
CA ALA A 72 -11.29 -10.69 -4.22
C ALA A 72 -10.14 -10.00 -3.50
N THR A 73 -10.06 -8.67 -3.54
CA THR A 73 -8.93 -7.92 -2.98
C THR A 73 -9.35 -6.82 -2.01
N ALA A 74 -10.65 -6.60 -1.83
CA ALA A 74 -11.16 -5.46 -1.07
C ALA A 74 -10.69 -5.47 0.39
N ALA A 75 -10.42 -6.62 0.96
CA ALA A 75 -9.99 -6.72 2.36
C ALA A 75 -8.51 -6.42 2.54
N ILE A 76 -7.72 -6.35 1.47
CA ILE A 76 -6.29 -6.09 1.57
C ILE A 76 -6.08 -4.58 1.76
N PRO A 77 -5.50 -4.14 2.88
CA PRO A 77 -5.29 -2.70 3.09
C PRO A 77 -4.21 -2.15 2.17
N VAL A 78 -4.45 -0.94 1.68
CA VAL A 78 -3.50 -0.24 0.81
C VAL A 78 -3.00 0.99 1.56
N VAL A 79 -1.67 1.16 1.61
CA VAL A 79 -1.01 2.34 2.16
C VAL A 79 -0.27 3.00 1.01
N MET A 80 -0.55 4.28 0.76
CA MET A 80 0.19 5.02 -0.26
C MET A 80 1.59 5.35 0.26
N LEU A 81 2.59 5.18 -0.61
CA LEU A 81 3.96 5.57 -0.32
C LEU A 81 4.49 6.25 -1.58
N THR A 82 4.53 7.58 -1.58
CA THR A 82 4.67 8.34 -2.82
C THR A 82 5.35 9.68 -2.57
N ALA A 83 5.91 10.27 -3.62
CA ALA A 83 6.48 11.61 -3.57
C ALA A 83 5.42 12.71 -3.65
N LYS A 84 4.17 12.38 -3.95
CA LYS A 84 3.10 13.38 -4.03
C LYS A 84 2.70 13.80 -2.61
N SER A 85 2.91 15.08 -2.30
CA SER A 85 2.83 15.55 -0.92
C SER A 85 1.73 16.58 -0.67
N GLN A 86 0.88 16.87 -1.65
CA GLN A 86 -0.17 17.86 -1.46
C GLN A 86 -1.35 17.25 -0.68
N GLU A 87 -2.01 18.10 0.07
CA GLU A 87 -3.16 17.66 0.86
C GLU A 87 -4.25 17.06 -0.03
N ALA A 88 -4.45 17.63 -1.22
CA ALA A 88 -5.44 17.11 -2.16
C ALA A 88 -5.12 15.68 -2.59
N ASP A 89 -3.84 15.35 -2.72
CA ASP A 89 -3.42 13.99 -3.08
C ASP A 89 -3.79 13.01 -1.97
N ARG A 90 -3.54 13.40 -0.73
CA ARG A 90 -3.86 12.55 0.43
C ARG A 90 -5.36 12.31 0.53
N ILE A 91 -6.14 13.35 0.37
CA ILE A 91 -7.60 13.25 0.42
C ILE A 91 -8.10 12.34 -0.70
N TRP A 92 -7.54 12.50 -1.90
CA TRP A 92 -7.95 11.69 -3.04
C TRP A 92 -7.60 10.21 -2.83
N GLY A 93 -6.41 9.96 -2.23
CA GLY A 93 -6.02 8.58 -1.92
C GLY A 93 -6.97 7.92 -0.93
N GLU A 94 -7.37 8.65 0.10
CA GLU A 94 -8.34 8.13 1.06
C GLU A 94 -9.68 7.82 0.40
N ARG A 95 -10.10 8.66 -0.53
CA ARG A 95 -11.36 8.44 -1.26
C ARG A 95 -11.31 7.20 -2.14
N GLN A 96 -10.13 6.83 -2.61
CA GLN A 96 -9.98 5.59 -3.38
C GLN A 96 -9.92 4.37 -2.47
N GLY A 97 -9.85 4.56 -1.17
CA GLY A 97 -9.87 3.48 -0.21
C GLY A 97 -8.54 3.20 0.49
N ALA A 98 -7.53 4.06 0.27
CA ALA A 98 -6.26 3.91 0.98
C ALA A 98 -6.46 4.12 2.47
N ARG A 99 -5.76 3.32 3.27
CA ARG A 99 -5.86 3.38 4.73
C ARG A 99 -4.68 4.07 5.38
N GLY A 100 -3.71 4.51 4.59
CA GLY A 100 -2.60 5.31 5.07
C GLY A 100 -1.96 6.02 3.91
N TYR A 101 -1.21 7.08 4.22
CA TYR A 101 -0.56 7.89 3.18
C TYR A 101 0.78 8.37 3.73
N LEU A 102 1.85 7.92 3.11
CA LEU A 102 3.21 8.29 3.51
C LEU A 102 3.91 8.99 2.34
N VAL A 103 4.63 10.06 2.66
CA VAL A 103 5.31 10.88 1.66
C VAL A 103 6.80 10.57 1.69
N LYS A 104 7.38 10.27 0.53
CA LYS A 104 8.82 10.03 0.40
C LYS A 104 9.59 11.34 0.50
N PRO A 105 10.79 11.33 1.09
CA PRO A 105 11.41 10.21 1.77
C PRO A 105 10.77 9.98 3.13
N VAL A 106 10.55 8.72 3.49
CA VAL A 106 9.92 8.37 4.78
C VAL A 106 10.97 7.70 5.66
N ASP A 107 10.96 8.04 6.95
CA ASP A 107 11.84 7.38 7.91
C ASP A 107 11.45 5.93 8.07
N ASP A 108 12.43 5.05 8.22
CA ASP A 108 12.20 3.63 8.40
C ASP A 108 11.23 3.35 9.55
N SER A 109 11.42 4.06 10.67
CA SER A 109 10.58 3.87 11.85
C SER A 109 9.12 4.24 11.59
N VAL A 110 8.87 5.31 10.84
CA VAL A 110 7.52 5.73 10.49
C VAL A 110 6.87 4.72 9.55
N LEU A 111 7.63 4.25 8.57
CA LEU A 111 7.14 3.25 7.63
C LEU A 111 6.72 1.97 8.36
N VAL A 112 7.60 1.46 9.21
CA VAL A 112 7.35 0.21 9.92
C VAL A 112 6.17 0.36 10.89
N ALA A 113 6.11 1.49 11.61
CA ALA A 113 5.02 1.73 12.55
C ALA A 113 3.67 1.82 11.85
N THR A 114 3.63 2.50 10.71
CA THR A 114 2.39 2.64 9.93
C THR A 114 1.91 1.29 9.42
N ILE A 115 2.82 0.47 8.90
CA ILE A 115 2.48 -0.87 8.42
C ILE A 115 1.93 -1.71 9.56
N SER A 116 2.60 -1.70 10.72
CA SER A 116 2.16 -2.48 11.87
C SER A 116 0.77 -2.06 12.34
N GLN A 117 0.52 -0.75 12.36
CA GLN A 117 -0.76 -0.22 12.78
C GLN A 117 -1.88 -0.64 11.81
N VAL A 118 -1.63 -0.48 10.51
CA VAL A 118 -2.65 -0.82 9.51
C VAL A 118 -2.92 -2.32 9.50
N LEU A 119 -1.88 -3.14 9.65
CA LEU A 119 -2.06 -4.59 9.74
C LEU A 119 -2.90 -4.98 10.97
N ALA A 120 -2.65 -4.33 12.09
CA ALA A 120 -3.41 -4.61 13.31
C ALA A 120 -4.88 -4.23 13.15
N GLU A 121 -5.16 -3.09 12.51
CA GLU A 121 -6.53 -2.66 12.26
C GLU A 121 -7.25 -3.62 11.32
N ALA A 122 -6.58 -4.05 10.27
CA ALA A 122 -7.17 -4.98 9.32
C ALA A 122 -7.46 -6.33 9.99
N LYS A 123 -6.56 -6.77 10.86
CA LYS A 123 -6.72 -8.05 11.56
C LYS A 123 -7.88 -8.03 12.55
N SER A 124 -8.12 -6.88 13.18
CA SER A 124 -9.21 -6.75 14.14
C SER A 124 -10.58 -6.72 13.45
N GLY A 125 -10.60 -6.49 12.12
CA GLY A 125 -11.84 -6.46 11.37
C GLY A 125 -12.67 -5.22 11.55
N ASN A 126 -12.16 -4.21 12.26
CA ASN A 126 -12.95 -3.01 12.51
C ASN A 126 -12.43 -1.79 11.76
N SER A 127 -11.51 -1.99 10.83
CA SER A 127 -11.00 -0.89 10.03
C SER A 127 -12.11 -0.35 9.16
N GLY A 128 -12.23 0.96 9.10
CA GLY A 128 -13.25 1.61 8.33
C GLY A 128 -14.56 1.80 9.06
N LEU A 129 -14.87 0.97 10.03
CA LEU A 129 -16.11 1.11 10.79
C LEU A 129 -15.97 2.07 11.95
N THR A 130 -14.78 2.13 12.51
CA THR A 130 -14.56 2.96 13.70
C THR A 130 -13.93 4.29 13.35
N ARG A 131 -13.84 4.60 12.09
CA ARG A 131 -13.12 5.77 11.67
C ARG A 131 -13.97 6.93 11.30
N GLU A 132 -15.23 6.76 11.11
CA GLU A 132 -16.04 7.82 10.58
C GLU A 132 -16.40 8.87 11.62
N PHE A 133 -15.95 8.69 12.81
CA PHE A 133 -16.25 9.67 13.85
C PHE A 133 -15.02 10.24 14.49
#